data_c797acf3d1c607204d271a977c550515
#
_entry.id   c797acf3d1c607204d271a977c550515
#
_cell.length_a   1.000
_cell.length_b   1.000
_cell.length_c   1.000
_cell.angle_alpha   90.00
_cell.angle_beta   90.00
_cell.angle_gamma   90.00
#
_symmetry.space_group_name_H-M   'P 1'
#
loop_
_entity.id
_entity.type
_entity.pdbx_description
1 polymer ?
#
loop_
_entity_poly.entity_id
_entity_poly.type
_entity_poly.pdbx_seq_one_letter_code
_entity_poly.pdbx_strand_id
1 'polypeptide(L)'
;MLVRIRQQYPNYKAIYITENGMGYKDDFEDGIIDDEPRIDFIRRHLEFTLKAIEAGVNVKGYFVWSLMDMFSWTNGYNKRYGLFYVDYETQKRYPKASAYWYKRVSETKEV
;
A
#
# COMPACT_ATOMS: atom_id res chain seq x y z
N MET A 1 3.24 16.87 0.80
CA MET A 1 2.90 16.83 -0.64
C MET A 1 1.44 17.18 -0.88
N LEU A 2 0.45 16.47 -0.37
CA LEU A 2 -0.99 16.70 -0.63
C LEU A 2 -1.47 18.13 -0.32
N VAL A 3 -1.08 18.70 0.83
CA VAL A 3 -1.40 20.09 1.20
C VAL A 3 -0.81 21.07 0.18
N ARG A 4 0.41 20.83 -0.29
CA ARG A 4 1.04 21.67 -1.34
C ARG A 4 0.28 21.60 -2.66
N ILE A 5 -0.21 20.43 -3.06
CA ILE A 5 -1.05 20.28 -4.26
C ILE A 5 -2.30 21.17 -4.14
N ARG A 6 -3.00 21.07 -2.99
CA ARG A 6 -4.17 21.93 -2.72
C ARG A 6 -3.86 23.43 -2.86
N GLN A 7 -2.71 23.86 -2.32
CA GLN A 7 -2.30 25.27 -2.37
C GLN A 7 -1.95 25.75 -3.78
N GLN A 8 -1.25 24.90 -4.55
CA GLN A 8 -0.80 25.26 -5.91
C GLN A 8 -1.88 25.09 -6.98
N TYR A 9 -2.85 24.20 -6.76
CA TYR A 9 -3.93 23.90 -7.71
C TYR A 9 -5.30 24.06 -7.03
N PRO A 10 -5.72 25.29 -6.69
CA PRO A 10 -6.92 25.52 -5.87
C PRO A 10 -8.24 25.04 -6.52
N ASN A 11 -8.23 24.85 -7.84
CA ASN A 11 -9.41 24.41 -8.61
C ASN A 11 -9.52 22.87 -8.73
N TYR A 12 -8.62 22.08 -8.08
CA TYR A 12 -8.78 20.64 -8.08
C TYR A 12 -10.08 20.24 -7.37
N LYS A 13 -10.74 19.18 -7.85
CA LYS A 13 -12.00 18.72 -7.27
C LYS A 13 -11.80 17.62 -6.23
N ALA A 14 -10.94 16.67 -6.54
CA ALA A 14 -10.62 15.55 -5.64
C ALA A 14 -9.23 14.99 -5.97
N ILE A 15 -8.61 14.34 -4.97
CA ILE A 15 -7.36 13.61 -5.13
C ILE A 15 -7.64 12.14 -4.90
N TYR A 16 -7.15 11.29 -5.79
CA TYR A 16 -7.08 9.85 -5.64
C TYR A 16 -5.61 9.44 -5.65
N ILE A 17 -5.17 8.77 -4.60
CA ILE A 17 -3.84 8.14 -4.56
C ILE A 17 -4.01 6.77 -5.21
N THR A 18 -3.69 6.68 -6.49
CA THR A 18 -3.96 5.51 -7.32
C THR A 18 -2.99 4.37 -7.08
N GLU A 19 -1.78 4.69 -6.61
CA GLU A 19 -0.75 3.71 -6.29
C GLU A 19 0.11 4.21 -5.14
N ASN A 20 0.21 3.41 -4.09
CA ASN A 20 1.18 3.62 -3.02
C ASN A 20 1.57 2.27 -2.43
N GLY A 21 2.87 1.98 -2.36
CA GLY A 21 3.36 0.72 -1.86
C GLY A 21 4.86 0.67 -1.75
N MET A 22 5.36 -0.43 -1.25
CA MET A 22 6.79 -0.64 -1.00
C MET A 22 7.22 -2.01 -1.51
N GLY A 23 8.31 -2.03 -2.28
CA GLY A 23 9.01 -3.27 -2.61
C GLY A 23 9.87 -3.74 -1.44
N TYR A 24 9.62 -4.94 -0.97
CA TYR A 24 10.35 -5.55 0.14
C TYR A 24 10.79 -6.98 -0.23
N LYS A 25 11.89 -7.44 0.36
CA LYS A 25 12.32 -8.84 0.22
C LYS A 25 11.60 -9.64 1.30
N ASP A 26 10.49 -10.25 0.92
CA ASP A 26 9.72 -11.07 1.84
C ASP A 26 10.40 -12.42 2.07
N ASP A 27 10.45 -12.85 3.31
CA ASP A 27 10.87 -14.20 3.68
C ASP A 27 9.62 -15.09 3.73
N PHE A 28 9.69 -16.25 3.08
CA PHE A 28 8.62 -17.22 3.03
C PHE A 28 9.01 -18.43 3.89
N GLU A 29 8.30 -18.62 5.01
CA GLU A 29 8.48 -19.74 5.91
C GLU A 29 7.16 -20.48 6.09
N ASP A 30 7.04 -21.68 5.56
CA ASP A 30 5.88 -22.57 5.72
C ASP A 30 4.50 -21.91 5.43
N GLY A 31 4.46 -21.05 4.43
CA GLY A 31 3.22 -20.33 4.04
C GLY A 31 2.93 -19.08 4.86
N ILE A 32 3.79 -18.72 5.79
CA ILE A 32 3.70 -17.51 6.60
C ILE A 32 4.66 -16.48 6.04
N ILE A 33 4.17 -15.27 5.80
CA ILE A 33 4.97 -14.13 5.37
C ILE A 33 4.68 -12.97 6.32
N ASP A 34 5.64 -12.72 7.20
CA ASP A 34 5.64 -11.56 8.07
C ASP A 34 6.32 -10.39 7.35
N ASP A 35 5.51 -9.43 6.95
CA ASP A 35 5.96 -8.25 6.21
C ASP A 35 5.66 -6.95 6.97
N GLU A 36 5.91 -6.93 8.27
CA GLU A 36 5.70 -5.75 9.14
C GLU A 36 6.29 -4.45 8.59
N PRO A 37 7.47 -4.42 7.92
CA PRO A 37 7.96 -3.19 7.29
C PRO A 37 7.01 -2.63 6.22
N ARG A 38 6.28 -3.47 5.49
CA ARG A 38 5.26 -3.03 4.53
C ARG A 38 4.03 -2.48 5.26
N ILE A 39 3.62 -3.11 6.34
CA ILE A 39 2.53 -2.62 7.20
C ILE A 39 2.87 -1.22 7.73
N ASP A 40 4.07 -1.04 8.31
CA ASP A 40 4.50 0.26 8.84
C ASP A 40 4.54 1.34 7.75
N PHE A 41 5.06 0.99 6.56
CA PHE A 41 5.08 1.92 5.44
C PHE A 41 3.68 2.39 5.06
N ILE A 42 2.73 1.47 4.87
CA ILE A 42 1.35 1.81 4.47
C ILE A 42 0.65 2.58 5.60
N ARG A 43 0.80 2.13 6.86
CA ARG A 43 0.24 2.79 8.05
C ARG A 43 0.63 4.26 8.10
N ARG A 44 1.91 4.56 8.01
CA ARG A 44 2.41 5.95 8.04
C ARG A 44 1.88 6.79 6.90
N HIS A 45 1.74 6.23 5.70
CA HIS A 45 1.17 6.95 4.56
C HIS A 45 -0.33 7.24 4.76
N LEU A 46 -1.09 6.31 5.32
CA LEU A 46 -2.49 6.52 5.68
C LEU A 46 -2.64 7.60 6.76
N GLU A 47 -1.85 7.54 7.84
CA GLU A 47 -1.85 8.55 8.90
C GLU A 47 -1.55 9.96 8.35
N PHE A 48 -0.54 10.10 7.48
CA PHE A 48 -0.26 11.39 6.85
C PHE A 48 -1.34 11.82 5.84
N THR A 49 -2.03 10.88 5.22
CA THR A 49 -3.18 11.16 4.36
C THR A 49 -4.35 11.69 5.20
N LEU A 50 -4.62 11.08 6.36
CA LEU A 50 -5.63 11.57 7.31
C LEU A 50 -5.30 12.99 7.78
N LYS A 51 -4.06 13.27 8.18
CA LYS A 51 -3.62 14.63 8.53
C LYS A 51 -3.81 15.64 7.40
N ALA A 52 -3.62 15.22 6.15
CA ALA A 52 -3.88 16.09 5.01
C ALA A 52 -5.38 16.35 4.82
N ILE A 53 -6.24 15.34 5.05
CA ILE A 53 -7.70 15.51 5.03
C ILE A 53 -8.15 16.48 6.12
N GLU A 54 -7.64 16.34 7.34
CA GLU A 54 -7.88 17.26 8.47
C GLU A 54 -7.46 18.70 8.13
N ALA A 55 -6.37 18.85 7.36
CA ALA A 55 -5.92 20.15 6.83
C ALA A 55 -6.75 20.63 5.63
N GLY A 56 -7.86 19.97 5.29
CA GLY A 56 -8.83 20.37 4.27
C GLY A 56 -8.52 19.89 2.85
N VAL A 57 -7.63 18.90 2.67
CA VAL A 57 -7.40 18.30 1.34
C VAL A 57 -8.53 17.31 1.03
N ASN A 58 -9.15 17.43 -0.14
CA ASN A 58 -10.23 16.53 -0.56
C ASN A 58 -9.66 15.24 -1.17
N VAL A 59 -9.20 14.31 -0.32
CA VAL A 59 -8.79 12.97 -0.75
C VAL A 59 -9.99 12.04 -0.74
N LYS A 60 -10.24 11.35 -1.84
CA LYS A 60 -11.40 10.46 -2.04
C LYS A 60 -11.04 8.98 -2.21
N GLY A 61 -9.77 8.67 -2.43
CA GLY A 61 -9.35 7.29 -2.59
C GLY A 61 -7.87 7.09 -2.30
N TYR A 62 -7.56 5.90 -1.78
CA TYR A 62 -6.21 5.43 -1.54
C TYR A 62 -6.13 3.96 -1.94
N PHE A 63 -5.21 3.64 -2.85
CA PHE A 63 -5.04 2.31 -3.39
C PHE A 63 -3.61 1.84 -3.15
N VAL A 64 -3.50 0.66 -2.55
CA VAL A 64 -2.18 0.05 -2.30
C VAL A 64 -1.65 -0.60 -3.57
N TRP A 65 -0.40 -0.34 -3.89
CA TRP A 65 0.35 -1.07 -4.89
C TRP A 65 1.23 -2.12 -4.21
N SER A 66 0.94 -3.41 -4.40
CA SER A 66 -0.06 -4.00 -5.28
C SER A 66 -0.82 -5.12 -4.56
N LEU A 67 -1.88 -5.63 -5.17
CA LEU A 67 -2.62 -6.75 -4.60
C LEU A 67 -1.76 -8.02 -4.54
N MET A 68 -1.05 -8.33 -5.62
CA MET A 68 -0.21 -9.53 -5.77
C MET A 68 1.22 -9.16 -6.12
N ASP A 69 2.16 -10.01 -5.73
CA ASP A 69 3.53 -9.90 -6.20
C ASP A 69 3.60 -9.96 -7.72
N MET A 70 4.52 -9.18 -8.27
CA MET A 70 4.64 -9.01 -9.71
C MET A 70 6.08 -8.67 -10.11
N PHE A 71 6.36 -8.74 -11.40
CA PHE A 71 7.60 -8.24 -11.98
C PHE A 71 7.69 -6.71 -11.85
N SER A 72 8.79 -6.22 -11.33
CA SER A 72 9.08 -4.78 -11.25
C SER A 72 10.07 -4.38 -12.35
N TRP A 73 9.80 -3.31 -13.08
CA TRP A 73 10.70 -2.82 -14.13
C TRP A 73 12.09 -2.45 -13.61
N THR A 74 12.18 -2.03 -12.36
CA THR A 74 13.47 -1.61 -11.75
C THR A 74 14.13 -2.69 -10.91
N ASN A 75 13.37 -3.62 -10.33
CA ASN A 75 13.87 -4.61 -9.39
C ASN A 75 13.71 -6.06 -9.88
N GLY A 76 13.08 -6.28 -11.05
CA GLY A 76 12.76 -7.63 -11.51
C GLY A 76 11.88 -8.36 -10.49
N TYR A 77 12.30 -9.54 -10.11
CA TYR A 77 11.66 -10.36 -9.06
C TYR A 77 12.39 -10.28 -7.70
N ASN A 78 13.41 -9.43 -7.57
CA ASN A 78 14.22 -9.32 -6.35
C ASN A 78 13.48 -8.68 -5.19
N LYS A 79 12.45 -7.87 -5.48
CA LYS A 79 11.57 -7.27 -4.49
C LYS A 79 10.13 -7.58 -4.80
N ARG A 80 9.35 -7.78 -3.76
CA ARG A 80 7.93 -8.10 -3.81
C ARG A 80 7.10 -6.91 -3.36
N TYR A 81 6.05 -6.59 -4.10
CA TYR A 81 5.22 -5.41 -3.87
C TYR A 81 3.81 -5.76 -3.38
N GLY A 82 3.41 -7.03 -3.53
CA GLY A 82 2.05 -7.47 -3.26
C GLY A 82 1.71 -7.58 -1.79
N LEU A 83 0.41 -7.46 -1.48
CA LEU A 83 -0.17 -7.92 -0.23
C LEU A 83 -0.28 -9.45 -0.21
N PHE A 84 -0.33 -10.07 -1.39
CA PHE A 84 -0.28 -11.52 -1.55
C PHE A 84 1.06 -11.93 -2.15
N TYR A 85 1.71 -12.88 -1.49
CA TYR A 85 2.89 -13.56 -2.00
C TYR A 85 2.48 -14.47 -3.15
N VAL A 86 3.21 -14.39 -4.26
CA VAL A 86 3.05 -15.29 -5.41
C VAL A 86 4.27 -16.19 -5.49
N ASP A 87 4.05 -17.48 -5.36
CA ASP A 87 5.05 -18.47 -5.76
C ASP A 87 5.09 -18.47 -7.30
N TYR A 88 6.16 -17.97 -7.87
CA TYR A 88 6.25 -17.78 -9.32
C TYR A 88 6.35 -19.10 -10.11
N GLU A 89 6.74 -20.20 -9.46
CA GLU A 89 6.81 -21.53 -10.09
C GLU A 89 5.45 -22.20 -10.13
N THR A 90 4.76 -22.23 -8.96
CA THR A 90 3.48 -22.94 -8.81
C THR A 90 2.27 -22.05 -9.03
N GLN A 91 2.46 -20.72 -9.08
CA GLN A 91 1.40 -19.71 -9.15
C GLN A 91 0.44 -19.73 -7.94
N LYS A 92 0.81 -20.36 -6.85
CA LYS A 92 0.07 -20.30 -5.60
C LYS A 92 0.20 -18.92 -4.96
N ARG A 93 -0.86 -18.47 -4.33
CA ARG A 93 -0.93 -17.17 -3.65
C ARG A 93 -1.15 -17.38 -2.17
N TYR A 94 -0.39 -16.63 -1.37
CA TYR A 94 -0.45 -16.67 0.07
C TYR A 94 -0.67 -15.26 0.59
N PRO A 95 -1.72 -15.02 1.43
CA PRO A 95 -1.89 -13.70 2.02
C PRO A 95 -0.75 -13.42 3.00
N LYS A 96 -0.15 -12.24 2.91
CA LYS A 96 0.87 -11.78 3.85
C LYS A 96 0.21 -11.16 5.09
N ALA A 97 0.98 -10.90 6.14
CA ALA A 97 0.49 -10.18 7.32
C ALA A 97 -0.14 -8.83 6.93
N SER A 98 0.46 -8.13 5.98
CA SER A 98 -0.08 -6.88 5.43
C SER A 98 -1.46 -7.02 4.78
N ALA A 99 -1.78 -8.16 4.17
CA ALA A 99 -3.10 -8.40 3.58
C ALA A 99 -4.20 -8.43 4.65
N TYR A 100 -3.96 -9.14 5.72
CA TYR A 100 -4.90 -9.22 6.86
C TYR A 100 -5.04 -7.88 7.57
N TRP A 101 -3.92 -7.19 7.78
CA TRP A 101 -3.92 -5.86 8.38
C TRP A 101 -4.70 -4.85 7.52
N TYR A 102 -4.41 -4.79 6.20
CA TYR A 102 -5.08 -3.85 5.30
C TYR A 102 -6.57 -4.16 5.11
N LYS A 103 -6.95 -5.45 5.11
CA LYS A 103 -8.36 -5.86 5.15
C LYS A 103 -9.06 -5.23 6.37
N ARG A 104 -8.49 -5.39 7.58
CA ARG A 104 -9.05 -4.79 8.81
C ARG A 104 -9.19 -3.28 8.67
N VAL A 105 -8.14 -2.58 8.22
CA VAL A 105 -8.18 -1.11 8.02
C VAL A 105 -9.29 -0.72 7.03
N SER A 106 -9.44 -1.46 5.94
CA SER A 106 -10.48 -1.15 4.95
C SER A 106 -11.90 -1.39 5.46
N GLU A 107 -12.09 -2.33 6.38
CA GLU A 107 -13.38 -2.65 7.01
C GLU A 107 -13.72 -1.67 8.14
N THR A 108 -12.77 -1.43 9.07
CA THR A 108 -12.98 -0.59 10.27
C THR A 108 -12.80 0.90 10.01
N LYS A 109 -12.03 1.27 8.97
CA LYS A 109 -11.56 2.64 8.69
C LYS A 109 -10.62 3.19 9.78
N GLU A 110 -10.01 2.31 10.56
CA GLU A 110 -9.05 2.64 11.61
C GLU A 110 -7.65 2.15 11.21
N VAL A 111 -6.65 3.00 11.43
CA VAL A 111 -5.24 2.76 11.06
C VAL A 111 -4.43 2.40 12.30
#